data_47f1fe92b7aee1234881a737d3f3ec1e
#
_entry.id   47f1fe92b7aee1234881a737d3f3ec1e
#
_cell.length_a   1.000
_cell.length_b   1.000
_cell.length_c   1.000
_cell.angle_alpha   90.00
_cell.angle_beta   90.00
_cell.angle_gamma   90.00
#
_symmetry.space_group_name_H-M   'P 1'
#
loop_
_entity.id
_entity.type
_entity.pdbx_description
1 polymer ?
#
loop_
_entity_poly.entity_id
_entity_poly.type
_entity_poly.pdbx_seq_one_letter_code
_entity_poly.pdbx_strand_id
1 'polypeptide(L)'
;MRYDVIVVGAGAAGSPLAARLSEDPDRSVLLLEAGPVPTTTAAFPRELLDAGTVQGAMPGHPDNWSFLGHLTPDLPYVVARGRILGGSSAINGAYFIRARRHDFERWSAGGNDAWAFENVLPFYKKLENDLQYGHDAEHGSSGPVTISRPGQDHPATVAFAAATAELGFVEEPDKNAQGAPGHGPVPMNAVDGVRLNMGISYVNPVRDRPNLTVQGDTLVRRVVFDGTRATGVEVSHGGVVSVIEGDEIVLSAGGVKSPHILLVSGIGPRAELEAHGVPVVVDLPGVGKGFSDHPEINVGWQPKRDLVDTSSRQSMADCLNWTSVGGETAGDLEILPMIKPTGYLLTGSSQSTGSGIAAALRHPRASIHAMRGVSLRRFFQQIVHRDDLTFIVAVQQETSRGQITLDSRDPEVQPRIDYHYLDTAHDRERMREAVRTTVAILRSKAYEHLYRRLTELTDEILDDDAALDVWMLGHLGTAIHLCGSASFGPAGDPGPSSTSTGACSGRLG
;
A
#
# COMPACT_ATOMS: atom_id res chain seq x y z
N MET A 1 16.28 -11.70 28.02
CA MET A 1 17.34 -10.98 27.25
C MET A 1 16.76 -9.61 26.92
N ARG A 2 17.49 -8.54 27.12
CA ARG A 2 17.09 -7.16 26.85
C ARG A 2 17.80 -6.69 25.60
N TYR A 3 17.10 -5.98 24.71
CA TYR A 3 17.65 -5.41 23.47
C TYR A 3 17.73 -3.89 23.59
N ASP A 4 18.70 -3.27 22.93
CA ASP A 4 18.77 -1.81 22.84
C ASP A 4 17.58 -1.28 22.01
N VAL A 5 17.24 -1.98 20.90
CA VAL A 5 16.10 -1.60 20.06
C VAL A 5 15.28 -2.83 19.67
N ILE A 6 13.94 -2.72 19.82
CA ILE A 6 12.97 -3.68 19.29
C ILE A 6 12.20 -3.01 18.16
N VAL A 7 12.31 -3.53 16.95
CA VAL A 7 11.58 -3.10 15.75
C VAL A 7 10.40 -4.04 15.52
N VAL A 8 9.18 -3.53 15.60
CA VAL A 8 7.94 -4.29 15.49
C VAL A 8 7.38 -4.22 14.08
N GLY A 9 7.43 -5.32 13.35
CA GLY A 9 7.01 -5.46 11.95
C GLY A 9 8.19 -5.35 10.98
N ALA A 10 8.49 -6.46 10.29
CA ALA A 10 9.54 -6.55 9.27
C ALA A 10 9.02 -6.18 7.87
N GLY A 11 8.18 -5.15 7.78
CA GLY A 11 7.63 -4.62 6.53
C GLY A 11 8.57 -3.66 5.81
N ALA A 12 8.00 -2.83 4.91
CA ALA A 12 8.74 -1.87 4.08
C ALA A 12 9.51 -0.81 4.88
N ALA A 13 9.08 -0.49 6.10
CA ALA A 13 9.76 0.45 6.98
C ALA A 13 10.70 -0.25 7.96
N GLY A 14 10.24 -1.32 8.63
CA GLY A 14 11.01 -1.99 9.67
C GLY A 14 12.22 -2.76 9.16
N SER A 15 12.14 -3.35 7.96
CA SER A 15 13.27 -4.05 7.34
C SER A 15 14.47 -3.14 7.10
N PRO A 16 14.33 -1.99 6.41
CA PRO A 16 15.46 -1.06 6.27
C PRO A 16 15.91 -0.46 7.60
N LEU A 17 14.99 -0.17 8.52
CA LEU A 17 15.35 0.39 9.82
C LEU A 17 16.25 -0.57 10.62
N ALA A 18 15.83 -1.83 10.78
CA ALA A 18 16.63 -2.83 11.51
C ALA A 18 17.99 -3.09 10.86
N ALA A 19 18.04 -3.13 9.51
CA ALA A 19 19.28 -3.26 8.77
C ALA A 19 20.24 -2.09 9.01
N ARG A 20 19.72 -0.86 9.10
CA ARG A 20 20.52 0.35 9.33
C ARG A 20 20.94 0.49 10.79
N LEU A 21 20.06 0.21 11.75
CA LEU A 21 20.39 0.25 13.17
C LEU A 21 21.48 -0.77 13.54
N SER A 22 21.49 -1.94 12.90
CA SER A 22 22.49 -2.98 13.12
C SER A 22 23.84 -2.71 12.42
N GLU A 23 24.03 -1.58 11.74
CA GLU A 23 25.33 -1.12 11.25
C GLU A 23 26.26 -0.74 12.42
N ASP A 24 25.70 -0.31 13.54
CA ASP A 24 26.42 -0.12 14.80
C ASP A 24 26.55 -1.48 15.51
N PRO A 25 27.76 -2.05 15.61
CA PRO A 25 27.96 -3.39 16.18
C PRO A 25 27.68 -3.46 17.71
N ASP A 26 27.70 -2.33 18.38
CA ASP A 26 27.48 -2.24 19.84
C ASP A 26 25.98 -2.12 20.16
N ARG A 27 25.10 -2.00 19.16
CA ARG A 27 23.65 -1.91 19.29
C ARG A 27 22.98 -3.25 19.00
N SER A 28 22.36 -3.85 20.00
CA SER A 28 21.56 -5.06 19.84
C SER A 28 20.18 -4.73 19.29
N VAL A 29 19.82 -5.30 18.12
CA VAL A 29 18.55 -5.04 17.42
C VAL A 29 17.75 -6.32 17.31
N LEU A 30 16.48 -6.27 17.75
CA LEU A 30 15.50 -7.33 17.54
C LEU A 30 14.46 -6.86 16.52
N LEU A 31 14.33 -7.58 15.40
CA LEU A 31 13.29 -7.40 14.40
C LEU A 31 12.23 -8.49 14.56
N LEU A 32 10.99 -8.11 14.86
CA LEU A 32 9.85 -9.00 15.05
C LEU A 32 8.91 -8.97 13.85
N GLU A 33 8.49 -10.15 13.38
CA GLU A 33 7.51 -10.30 12.30
C GLU A 33 6.42 -11.30 12.71
N ALA A 34 5.18 -10.94 12.45
CA ALA A 34 4.02 -11.79 12.78
C ALA A 34 3.87 -13.01 11.87
N GLY A 35 4.42 -12.94 10.66
CA GLY A 35 4.46 -14.03 9.69
C GLY A 35 5.86 -14.67 9.57
N PRO A 36 6.04 -15.56 8.58
CA PRO A 36 7.32 -16.21 8.34
C PRO A 36 8.40 -15.23 7.89
N VAL A 37 9.67 -15.59 8.15
CA VAL A 37 10.86 -14.81 7.79
C VAL A 37 11.80 -15.62 6.89
N PRO A 38 11.49 -15.80 5.59
CA PRO A 38 12.34 -16.53 4.66
C PRO A 38 13.77 -16.01 4.65
N THR A 39 14.75 -16.92 4.71
CA THR A 39 16.17 -16.57 4.90
C THR A 39 16.91 -16.29 3.59
N THR A 40 16.33 -16.69 2.46
CA THR A 40 16.88 -16.45 1.12
C THR A 40 15.76 -16.07 0.17
N THR A 41 16.08 -15.46 -0.97
CA THR A 41 15.09 -15.15 -2.01
C THR A 41 14.34 -16.42 -2.46
N ALA A 42 15.03 -17.54 -2.64
CA ALA A 42 14.42 -18.80 -3.08
C ALA A 42 13.48 -19.44 -2.04
N ALA A 43 13.56 -19.03 -0.77
CA ALA A 43 12.69 -19.52 0.30
C ALA A 43 11.33 -18.79 0.36
N PHE A 44 11.16 -17.67 -0.36
CA PHE A 44 9.85 -17.03 -0.50
C PHE A 44 8.92 -17.86 -1.38
N PRO A 45 7.60 -17.85 -1.12
CA PRO A 45 6.62 -18.40 -2.05
C PRO A 45 6.80 -17.82 -3.46
N ARG A 46 6.77 -18.69 -4.48
CA ARG A 46 7.06 -18.28 -5.87
C ARG A 46 6.08 -17.22 -6.39
N GLU A 47 4.81 -17.34 -6.00
CA GLU A 47 3.74 -16.41 -6.33
C GLU A 47 3.97 -15.01 -5.74
N LEU A 48 4.72 -14.90 -4.64
CA LEU A 48 5.09 -13.61 -4.05
C LEU A 48 6.32 -13.00 -4.73
N LEU A 49 7.14 -13.79 -5.38
CA LEU A 49 8.29 -13.33 -6.16
C LEU A 49 7.90 -12.83 -7.56
N ASP A 50 6.77 -13.30 -8.09
CA ASP A 50 6.29 -12.89 -9.42
C ASP A 50 5.76 -11.44 -9.40
N ALA A 51 6.52 -10.51 -9.98
CA ALA A 51 6.13 -9.11 -10.09
C ALA A 51 5.00 -8.86 -11.12
N GLY A 52 4.71 -9.83 -11.98
CA GLY A 52 3.63 -9.78 -12.95
C GLY A 52 2.26 -10.15 -12.39
N THR A 53 2.15 -10.42 -11.08
CA THR A 53 0.91 -10.78 -10.38
C THR A 53 0.88 -10.20 -8.96
N VAL A 54 -0.29 -10.19 -8.33
CA VAL A 54 -0.50 -9.78 -6.94
C VAL A 54 -1.22 -10.88 -6.14
N GLN A 55 -0.85 -12.14 -6.39
CA GLN A 55 -1.50 -13.30 -5.77
C GLN A 55 -1.49 -13.25 -4.23
N GLY A 56 -0.45 -12.68 -3.63
CA GLY A 56 -0.38 -12.47 -2.18
C GLY A 56 -1.45 -11.53 -1.64
N ALA A 57 -2.04 -10.67 -2.46
CA ALA A 57 -3.14 -9.79 -2.06
C ALA A 57 -4.51 -10.51 -2.07
N MET A 58 -4.58 -11.75 -2.58
CA MET A 58 -5.80 -12.53 -2.60
C MET A 58 -6.38 -12.68 -1.17
N PRO A 59 -7.67 -12.43 -0.95
CA PRO A 59 -8.31 -12.67 0.34
C PRO A 59 -8.09 -14.10 0.83
N GLY A 60 -7.61 -14.23 2.07
CA GLY A 60 -7.32 -15.53 2.68
C GLY A 60 -5.97 -16.16 2.30
N HIS A 61 -5.10 -15.46 1.55
CA HIS A 61 -3.72 -15.93 1.36
C HIS A 61 -3.00 -16.03 2.72
N PRO A 62 -2.20 -17.09 2.98
CA PRO A 62 -1.57 -17.31 4.30
C PRO A 62 -0.64 -16.17 4.74
N ASP A 63 0.01 -15.51 3.79
CA ASP A 63 0.93 -14.40 4.02
C ASP A 63 0.25 -13.02 3.93
N ASN A 64 -1.08 -12.98 4.10
CA ASN A 64 -1.91 -11.78 4.06
C ASN A 64 -2.83 -11.74 5.29
N TRP A 65 -2.86 -10.61 6.00
CA TRP A 65 -3.76 -10.39 7.12
C TRP A 65 -5.24 -10.42 6.71
N SER A 66 -5.55 -10.01 5.48
CA SER A 66 -6.92 -9.95 4.95
C SER A 66 -7.91 -9.26 5.89
N PHE A 67 -7.57 -8.04 6.34
CA PHE A 67 -8.44 -7.29 7.25
C PHE A 67 -9.78 -6.95 6.59
N LEU A 68 -10.86 -7.04 7.34
CA LEU A 68 -12.15 -6.51 6.91
C LEU A 68 -12.22 -5.01 7.21
N GLY A 69 -12.46 -4.19 6.19
CA GLY A 69 -12.69 -2.77 6.28
C GLY A 69 -13.96 -2.36 5.53
N HIS A 70 -14.32 -1.09 5.58
CA HIS A 70 -15.46 -0.51 4.86
C HIS A 70 -14.99 0.68 4.05
N LEU A 71 -15.11 0.62 2.71
CA LEU A 71 -14.77 1.73 1.82
C LEU A 71 -15.81 2.86 1.93
N THR A 72 -17.07 2.47 2.05
CA THR A 72 -18.20 3.31 2.48
C THR A 72 -18.97 2.54 3.55
N PRO A 73 -19.90 3.15 4.29
CA PRO A 73 -20.68 2.44 5.32
C PRO A 73 -21.33 1.13 4.82
N ASP A 74 -21.74 1.11 3.56
CA ASP A 74 -22.45 -0.02 2.95
C ASP A 74 -21.56 -0.93 2.08
N LEU A 75 -20.25 -0.64 1.98
CA LEU A 75 -19.34 -1.35 1.10
C LEU A 75 -18.19 -2.00 1.87
N PRO A 76 -18.36 -3.24 2.36
CA PRO A 76 -17.28 -4.01 2.96
C PRO A 76 -16.22 -4.38 1.91
N TYR A 77 -14.96 -4.40 2.35
CA TYR A 77 -13.80 -4.69 1.50
C TYR A 77 -12.71 -5.44 2.27
N VAL A 78 -12.01 -6.36 1.60
CA VAL A 78 -10.87 -7.06 2.21
C VAL A 78 -9.59 -6.26 1.93
N VAL A 79 -9.05 -5.66 2.97
CA VAL A 79 -7.83 -4.85 2.93
C VAL A 79 -6.62 -5.77 3.08
N ALA A 80 -5.91 -6.00 1.98
CA ALA A 80 -4.72 -6.84 1.96
C ALA A 80 -3.55 -6.13 2.66
N ARG A 81 -2.86 -6.85 3.57
CA ARG A 81 -1.60 -6.40 4.21
C ARG A 81 -0.68 -7.60 4.36
N GLY A 82 0.57 -7.47 3.91
CA GLY A 82 1.53 -8.56 4.01
C GLY A 82 1.79 -8.98 5.46
N ARG A 83 1.87 -10.30 5.66
CA ARG A 83 2.19 -10.96 6.92
C ARG A 83 3.35 -11.94 6.68
N ILE A 84 4.47 -11.40 6.30
CA ILE A 84 5.71 -12.10 5.93
C ILE A 84 6.86 -11.09 5.98
N LEU A 85 8.10 -11.55 6.05
CA LEU A 85 9.27 -10.70 5.86
C LEU A 85 9.14 -9.84 4.59
N GLY A 86 9.33 -8.53 4.71
CA GLY A 86 9.05 -7.54 3.66
C GLY A 86 7.64 -6.93 3.77
N GLY A 87 6.73 -7.51 4.56
CA GLY A 87 5.37 -7.01 4.76
C GLY A 87 4.63 -6.81 3.44
N SER A 88 3.91 -5.69 3.28
CA SER A 88 3.15 -5.40 2.06
C SER A 88 4.02 -5.23 0.81
N SER A 89 5.33 -4.93 0.94
CA SER A 89 6.23 -4.93 -0.23
C SER A 89 6.46 -6.34 -0.82
N ALA A 90 6.09 -7.41 -0.12
CA ALA A 90 6.14 -8.78 -0.63
C ALA A 90 4.90 -9.18 -1.44
N ILE A 91 3.79 -8.44 -1.32
CA ILE A 91 2.49 -8.78 -1.95
C ILE A 91 1.92 -7.71 -2.88
N ASN A 92 2.57 -6.54 -2.99
CA ASN A 92 2.14 -5.40 -3.80
C ASN A 92 2.44 -5.58 -5.30
N GLY A 93 2.06 -4.59 -6.13
CA GLY A 93 2.36 -4.55 -7.57
C GLY A 93 3.80 -4.19 -7.94
N ALA A 94 4.70 -4.06 -6.96
CA ALA A 94 6.08 -3.63 -7.15
C ALA A 94 6.27 -2.23 -7.78
N TYR A 95 5.22 -1.42 -7.85
CA TYR A 95 5.30 -0.03 -8.28
C TYR A 95 6.07 0.78 -7.24
N PHE A 96 7.20 1.40 -7.65
CA PHE A 96 8.14 2.08 -6.75
C PHE A 96 8.20 3.58 -7.08
N ILE A 97 7.19 4.29 -6.62
CA ILE A 97 7.02 5.72 -6.87
C ILE A 97 7.42 6.54 -5.64
N ARG A 98 8.05 7.68 -5.85
CA ARG A 98 8.34 8.68 -4.82
C ARG A 98 7.16 9.64 -4.65
N ALA A 99 6.98 10.13 -3.41
CA ALA A 99 6.13 11.28 -3.18
C ALA A 99 6.67 12.52 -3.92
N ARG A 100 5.78 13.38 -4.36
CA ARG A 100 6.15 14.62 -5.05
C ARG A 100 6.66 15.67 -4.06
N ARG A 101 7.45 16.63 -4.55
CA ARG A 101 8.02 17.72 -3.74
C ARG A 101 6.97 18.43 -2.89
N HIS A 102 5.79 18.72 -3.44
CA HIS A 102 4.73 19.42 -2.73
C HIS A 102 4.16 18.64 -1.51
N ASP A 103 4.29 17.31 -1.48
CA ASP A 103 3.91 16.50 -0.31
C ASP A 103 4.83 16.80 0.87
N PHE A 104 6.13 16.90 0.61
CA PHE A 104 7.14 17.26 1.60
C PHE A 104 7.03 18.73 2.02
N GLU A 105 6.70 19.63 1.09
CA GLU A 105 6.44 21.04 1.38
C GLU A 105 5.26 21.20 2.34
N ARG A 106 4.19 20.42 2.18
CA ARG A 106 3.05 20.39 3.15
C ARG A 106 3.51 19.92 4.53
N TRP A 107 4.36 18.92 4.63
CA TRP A 107 4.88 18.43 5.91
C TRP A 107 5.79 19.47 6.57
N SER A 108 6.68 20.09 5.81
CA SER A 108 7.56 21.14 6.29
C SER A 108 6.76 22.38 6.75
N ALA A 109 5.80 22.82 5.96
CA ALA A 109 4.91 23.94 6.33
C ALA A 109 4.10 23.65 7.62
N GLY A 110 3.82 22.37 7.90
CA GLY A 110 3.24 21.90 9.16
C GLY A 110 4.21 21.85 10.35
N GLY A 111 5.43 22.39 10.22
CA GLY A 111 6.44 22.43 11.29
C GLY A 111 7.35 21.19 11.34
N ASN A 112 7.41 20.42 10.28
CA ASN A 112 8.25 19.20 10.17
C ASN A 112 9.43 19.41 9.21
N ASP A 113 10.25 20.43 9.42
CA ASP A 113 11.33 20.87 8.52
C ASP A 113 12.35 19.76 8.16
N ALA A 114 12.57 18.80 9.07
CA ALA A 114 13.41 17.65 8.80
C ALA A 114 12.92 16.81 7.61
N TRP A 115 11.63 16.93 7.25
CA TRP A 115 10.97 16.23 6.15
C TRP A 115 10.84 17.09 4.88
N ALA A 116 11.52 18.24 4.79
CA ALA A 116 11.62 18.96 3.54
C ALA A 116 12.29 18.09 2.46
N PHE A 117 11.86 18.22 1.21
CA PHE A 117 12.31 17.35 0.11
C PHE A 117 13.85 17.28 0.01
N GLU A 118 14.54 18.41 0.15
CA GLU A 118 16.00 18.50 0.09
C GLU A 118 16.68 17.68 1.20
N ASN A 119 16.06 17.59 2.37
CA ASN A 119 16.55 16.79 3.49
C ASN A 119 16.28 15.30 3.30
N VAL A 120 15.22 14.93 2.58
CA VAL A 120 14.82 13.54 2.32
C VAL A 120 15.52 12.95 1.09
N LEU A 121 15.80 13.76 0.07
CA LEU A 121 16.41 13.33 -1.19
C LEU A 121 17.71 12.51 -1.00
N PRO A 122 18.66 12.87 -0.12
CA PRO A 122 19.85 12.05 0.12
C PRO A 122 19.53 10.62 0.58
N PHE A 123 18.44 10.43 1.32
CA PHE A 123 17.99 9.11 1.77
C PHE A 123 17.34 8.32 0.64
N TYR A 124 16.57 8.96 -0.25
CA TYR A 124 16.07 8.32 -1.47
C TYR A 124 17.23 7.84 -2.34
N LYS A 125 18.26 8.66 -2.56
CA LYS A 125 19.46 8.26 -3.30
C LYS A 125 20.21 7.12 -2.63
N LYS A 126 20.30 7.11 -1.29
CA LYS A 126 20.98 6.07 -0.51
C LYS A 126 20.26 4.72 -0.58
N LEU A 127 18.93 4.71 -0.74
CA LEU A 127 18.15 3.46 -0.73
C LEU A 127 18.08 2.79 -2.10
N GLU A 128 18.21 3.52 -3.21
CA GLU A 128 17.95 2.98 -4.55
C GLU A 128 19.21 2.71 -5.37
N ASN A 129 19.07 1.76 -6.30
CA ASN A 129 19.94 1.52 -7.42
C ASN A 129 19.08 1.55 -8.68
N ASP A 130 18.89 2.75 -9.25
CA ASP A 130 18.10 2.93 -10.46
C ASP A 130 18.93 2.57 -11.69
N LEU A 131 18.47 1.58 -12.47
CA LEU A 131 19.21 1.04 -13.61
C LEU A 131 19.20 1.98 -14.82
N GLN A 132 18.21 2.87 -14.93
CA GLN A 132 18.07 3.82 -16.03
C GLN A 132 18.61 5.21 -15.69
N TYR A 133 18.25 5.73 -14.51
CA TYR A 133 18.53 7.12 -14.10
C TYR A 133 19.52 7.23 -12.94
N GLY A 134 20.17 6.14 -12.52
CA GLY A 134 21.08 6.13 -11.37
C GLY A 134 22.26 7.11 -11.43
N HIS A 135 22.56 7.70 -12.60
CA HIS A 135 23.59 8.71 -12.77
C HIS A 135 23.06 10.15 -12.70
N ASP A 136 21.74 10.33 -12.62
CA ASP A 136 21.13 11.65 -12.57
C ASP A 136 21.18 12.24 -11.15
N ALA A 137 21.06 13.56 -11.06
CA ALA A 137 21.28 14.29 -9.82
C ALA A 137 20.32 13.87 -8.68
N GLU A 138 19.11 13.48 -9.02
CA GLU A 138 18.07 13.09 -8.04
C GLU A 138 18.04 11.59 -7.75
N HIS A 139 18.85 10.77 -8.45
CA HIS A 139 18.85 9.32 -8.34
C HIS A 139 20.08 8.74 -7.64
N GLY A 140 19.95 7.49 -7.18
CA GLY A 140 21.03 6.68 -6.63
C GLY A 140 21.33 5.47 -7.49
N SER A 141 22.61 5.02 -7.49
CA SER A 141 23.10 3.91 -8.31
C SER A 141 23.74 2.78 -7.51
N SER A 142 23.62 2.80 -6.17
CA SER A 142 24.34 1.84 -5.30
C SER A 142 23.55 1.40 -4.06
N GLY A 143 22.29 1.83 -3.95
CA GLY A 143 21.44 1.43 -2.84
C GLY A 143 20.95 -0.02 -2.96
N PRO A 144 20.39 -0.56 -1.89
CA PRO A 144 19.96 -1.97 -1.85
C PRO A 144 18.68 -2.27 -2.65
N VAL A 145 17.90 -1.25 -3.04
CA VAL A 145 16.66 -1.43 -3.79
C VAL A 145 16.92 -1.17 -5.27
N THR A 146 16.95 -2.20 -6.08
CA THR A 146 17.10 -2.06 -7.53
C THR A 146 15.77 -1.63 -8.15
N ILE A 147 15.82 -0.56 -8.94
CA ILE A 147 14.69 0.01 -9.67
C ILE A 147 14.91 -0.21 -11.17
N SER A 148 13.91 -0.74 -11.85
CA SER A 148 13.88 -0.89 -13.29
C SER A 148 12.54 -0.40 -13.86
N ARG A 149 12.51 -0.18 -15.17
CA ARG A 149 11.27 0.16 -15.88
C ARG A 149 10.95 -0.94 -16.88
N PRO A 150 9.69 -1.38 -16.94
CA PRO A 150 9.26 -2.43 -17.87
C PRO A 150 9.35 -1.97 -19.33
N GLY A 151 9.41 -2.93 -20.25
CA GLY A 151 9.35 -2.68 -21.70
C GLY A 151 8.02 -2.01 -22.09
N GLN A 152 8.07 -1.10 -23.07
CA GLN A 152 6.94 -0.31 -23.53
C GLN A 152 6.32 -0.83 -24.83
N ASP A 153 6.67 -2.04 -25.27
CA ASP A 153 6.34 -2.61 -26.59
C ASP A 153 4.99 -3.33 -26.64
N HIS A 154 4.31 -3.50 -25.49
CA HIS A 154 2.98 -4.10 -25.46
C HIS A 154 1.98 -3.22 -26.24
N PRO A 155 1.13 -3.79 -27.14
CA PRO A 155 0.25 -2.98 -28.01
C PRO A 155 -0.69 -2.03 -27.26
N ALA A 156 -1.20 -2.42 -26.09
CA ALA A 156 -2.03 -1.55 -25.27
C ALA A 156 -1.24 -0.40 -24.64
N THR A 157 0.03 -0.61 -24.28
CA THR A 157 0.94 0.42 -23.76
C THR A 157 1.28 1.44 -24.84
N VAL A 158 1.63 0.97 -26.05
CA VAL A 158 1.90 1.85 -27.20
C VAL A 158 0.66 2.71 -27.52
N ALA A 159 -0.53 2.09 -27.53
CA ALA A 159 -1.77 2.81 -27.76
C ALA A 159 -2.08 3.81 -26.64
N PHE A 160 -1.77 3.49 -25.39
CA PHE A 160 -1.97 4.38 -24.25
C PHE A 160 -1.11 5.65 -24.36
N ALA A 161 0.18 5.50 -24.62
CA ALA A 161 1.08 6.63 -24.81
C ALA A 161 0.64 7.53 -26.00
N ALA A 162 0.22 6.93 -27.12
CA ALA A 162 -0.30 7.69 -28.26
C ALA A 162 -1.62 8.39 -27.93
N ALA A 163 -2.54 7.74 -27.20
CA ALA A 163 -3.81 8.31 -26.81
C ALA A 163 -3.68 9.48 -25.83
N THR A 164 -2.79 9.36 -24.86
CA THR A 164 -2.50 10.45 -23.90
C THR A 164 -1.92 11.67 -24.63
N ALA A 165 -1.02 11.46 -25.59
CA ALA A 165 -0.49 12.53 -26.44
C ALA A 165 -1.59 13.17 -27.34
N GLU A 166 -2.50 12.38 -27.92
CA GLU A 166 -3.67 12.88 -28.68
C GLU A 166 -4.56 13.79 -27.82
N LEU A 167 -4.70 13.48 -26.53
CA LEU A 167 -5.50 14.25 -25.57
C LEU A 167 -4.74 15.43 -24.95
N GLY A 168 -3.47 15.65 -25.33
CA GLY A 168 -2.66 16.80 -24.92
C GLY A 168 -1.92 16.61 -23.59
N PHE A 169 -1.86 15.40 -23.05
CA PHE A 169 -1.02 15.12 -21.88
C PHE A 169 0.47 15.09 -22.25
N VAL A 170 1.30 15.58 -21.34
CA VAL A 170 2.75 15.59 -21.54
C VAL A 170 3.38 14.23 -21.22
N GLU A 171 4.55 13.97 -21.79
CA GLU A 171 5.37 12.83 -21.43
C GLU A 171 6.14 13.13 -20.13
N GLU A 172 6.15 12.18 -19.20
CA GLU A 172 6.93 12.18 -17.97
C GLU A 172 7.83 10.93 -17.97
N PRO A 173 8.99 10.98 -18.64
CA PRO A 173 9.81 9.78 -18.88
C PRO A 173 10.39 9.21 -17.59
N ASP A 174 10.54 10.02 -16.56
CA ASP A 174 10.94 9.61 -15.23
C ASP A 174 9.92 10.06 -14.17
N LYS A 175 9.10 9.13 -13.74
CA LYS A 175 8.05 9.33 -12.72
C LYS A 175 8.62 9.65 -11.33
N ASN A 176 9.90 9.38 -11.08
CA ASN A 176 10.57 9.64 -9.81
C ASN A 176 11.37 10.96 -9.80
N ALA A 177 11.54 11.62 -10.95
CA ALA A 177 11.95 13.00 -11.01
C ALA A 177 10.81 13.94 -10.59
N GLN A 178 11.12 15.17 -10.23
CA GLN A 178 10.14 16.16 -9.76
C GLN A 178 9.63 17.05 -10.90
N GLY A 179 9.38 16.44 -12.07
CA GLY A 179 8.86 17.11 -13.27
C GLY A 179 7.35 17.36 -13.24
N ALA A 180 6.83 17.92 -14.35
CA ALA A 180 5.39 18.04 -14.55
C ALA A 180 4.75 16.65 -14.64
N PRO A 181 3.57 16.43 -14.00
CA PRO A 181 2.88 15.15 -14.09
C PRO A 181 2.43 14.87 -15.53
N GLY A 182 2.61 13.63 -15.97
CA GLY A 182 2.32 13.19 -17.34
C GLY A 182 2.20 11.68 -17.44
N HIS A 183 2.25 11.15 -18.67
CA HIS A 183 2.34 9.71 -18.88
C HIS A 183 3.80 9.26 -19.02
N GLY A 184 4.09 8.07 -18.52
CA GLY A 184 5.45 7.52 -18.65
C GLY A 184 5.63 6.17 -17.96
N PRO A 185 6.82 5.57 -18.15
CA PRO A 185 7.14 4.24 -17.66
C PRO A 185 7.02 4.13 -16.13
N VAL A 186 6.35 3.10 -15.67
CA VAL A 186 6.22 2.79 -14.23
C VAL A 186 7.57 2.33 -13.67
N PRO A 187 8.18 3.03 -12.69
CA PRO A 187 9.35 2.51 -12.00
C PRO A 187 8.96 1.35 -11.08
N MET A 188 9.72 0.26 -11.09
CA MET A 188 9.40 -0.97 -10.34
C MET A 188 10.61 -1.46 -9.54
N ASN A 189 10.39 -1.91 -8.30
CA ASN A 189 11.39 -2.67 -7.55
C ASN A 189 11.35 -4.16 -7.94
N ALA A 190 11.57 -4.41 -9.22
CA ALA A 190 11.60 -5.76 -9.81
C ALA A 190 12.71 -5.88 -10.84
N VAL A 191 13.36 -7.03 -10.91
CA VAL A 191 14.38 -7.37 -11.91
C VAL A 191 14.02 -8.71 -12.51
N ASP A 192 14.03 -8.80 -13.83
CA ASP A 192 13.66 -10.02 -14.57
C ASP A 192 12.33 -10.64 -14.12
N GLY A 193 11.37 -9.78 -13.75
CA GLY A 193 10.07 -10.16 -13.24
C GLY A 193 10.05 -10.69 -11.80
N VAL A 194 11.16 -10.61 -11.08
CA VAL A 194 11.26 -10.97 -9.67
C VAL A 194 11.06 -9.71 -8.80
N ARG A 195 10.03 -9.72 -7.95
CA ARG A 195 9.77 -8.67 -6.98
C ARG A 195 10.85 -8.67 -5.89
N LEU A 196 11.51 -7.53 -5.70
CA LEU A 196 12.53 -7.32 -4.68
C LEU A 196 11.88 -6.62 -3.47
N ASN A 197 11.26 -7.40 -2.58
CA ASN A 197 10.68 -6.83 -1.37
C ASN A 197 11.77 -6.39 -0.37
N MET A 198 11.39 -5.58 0.63
CA MET A 198 12.35 -5.00 1.56
C MET A 198 13.04 -6.03 2.47
N GLY A 199 12.47 -7.21 2.68
CA GLY A 199 13.15 -8.31 3.34
C GLY A 199 14.33 -8.85 2.53
N ILE A 200 14.14 -9.02 1.22
CA ILE A 200 15.18 -9.44 0.26
C ILE A 200 16.27 -8.37 0.15
N SER A 201 15.87 -7.11 0.01
CA SER A 201 16.80 -6.01 -0.25
C SER A 201 17.60 -5.56 0.98
N TYR A 202 17.03 -5.64 2.18
CA TYR A 202 17.67 -5.10 3.38
C TYR A 202 18.03 -6.13 4.44
N VAL A 203 17.11 -7.06 4.78
CA VAL A 203 17.31 -7.97 5.92
C VAL A 203 18.20 -9.15 5.54
N ASN A 204 17.89 -9.84 4.44
CA ASN A 204 18.63 -11.04 4.06
C ASN A 204 20.13 -10.81 3.84
N PRO A 205 20.59 -9.68 3.23
CA PRO A 205 22.02 -9.41 3.08
C PRO A 205 22.79 -9.20 4.38
N VAL A 206 22.11 -8.84 5.47
CA VAL A 206 22.74 -8.49 6.76
C VAL A 206 22.29 -9.41 7.90
N ARG A 207 21.53 -10.46 7.60
CA ARG A 207 20.93 -11.36 8.58
C ARG A 207 21.94 -12.00 9.55
N ASP A 208 23.16 -12.23 9.08
CA ASP A 208 24.20 -12.91 9.86
C ASP A 208 25.01 -11.97 10.79
N ARG A 209 24.62 -10.69 10.87
CA ARG A 209 25.22 -9.77 11.85
C ARG A 209 24.94 -10.26 13.26
N PRO A 210 25.95 -10.36 14.14
CA PRO A 210 25.80 -10.94 15.49
C PRO A 210 24.89 -10.12 16.40
N ASN A 211 24.72 -8.83 16.12
CA ASN A 211 23.89 -7.88 16.86
C ASN A 211 22.47 -7.71 16.28
N LEU A 212 22.10 -8.42 15.19
CA LEU A 212 20.76 -8.43 14.61
C LEU A 212 20.08 -9.77 14.85
N THR A 213 18.98 -9.77 15.58
CA THR A 213 18.09 -10.93 15.73
C THR A 213 16.82 -10.70 14.88
N VAL A 214 16.48 -11.64 14.01
CA VAL A 214 15.24 -11.60 13.22
C VAL A 214 14.36 -12.77 13.62
N GLN A 215 13.19 -12.48 14.21
CA GLN A 215 12.27 -13.48 14.74
C GLN A 215 10.91 -13.39 14.05
N GLY A 216 10.56 -14.45 13.31
CA GLY A 216 9.26 -14.61 12.64
C GLY A 216 8.22 -15.32 13.52
N ASP A 217 7.02 -15.47 12.97
CA ASP A 217 5.85 -16.11 13.60
C ASP A 217 5.60 -15.59 15.02
N THR A 218 5.89 -14.30 15.23
CA THR A 218 5.86 -13.63 16.53
C THR A 218 4.94 -12.40 16.45
N LEU A 219 3.73 -12.57 16.95
CA LEU A 219 2.74 -11.49 17.01
C LEU A 219 3.03 -10.59 18.21
N VAL A 220 3.34 -9.33 17.97
CA VAL A 220 3.35 -8.31 19.03
C VAL A 220 1.90 -7.95 19.38
N ARG A 221 1.56 -8.15 20.64
CA ARG A 221 0.22 -7.97 21.17
C ARG A 221 0.01 -6.53 21.66
N ARG A 222 0.99 -5.99 22.39
CA ARG A 222 0.99 -4.62 22.93
C ARG A 222 2.40 -4.20 23.38
N VAL A 223 2.59 -2.91 23.55
CA VAL A 223 3.74 -2.34 24.24
C VAL A 223 3.52 -2.43 25.75
N VAL A 224 4.58 -2.75 26.50
CA VAL A 224 4.58 -2.79 27.97
C VAL A 224 5.20 -1.52 28.52
N PHE A 225 4.54 -0.92 29.51
CA PHE A 225 4.95 0.35 30.10
C PHE A 225 5.26 0.20 31.60
N ASP A 226 6.22 1.02 32.07
CA ASP A 226 6.40 1.39 33.47
C ASP A 226 6.08 2.90 33.59
N GLY A 227 4.94 3.22 34.18
CA GLY A 227 4.35 4.55 34.05
C GLY A 227 4.04 4.91 32.59
N THR A 228 4.75 5.90 32.05
CA THR A 228 4.66 6.30 30.64
C THR A 228 5.86 5.85 29.80
N ARG A 229 6.85 5.19 30.40
CA ARG A 229 8.04 4.69 29.72
C ARG A 229 7.77 3.30 29.13
N ALA A 230 7.99 3.13 27.83
CA ALA A 230 8.00 1.82 27.19
C ALA A 230 9.21 1.00 27.69
N THR A 231 8.98 -0.24 28.09
CA THR A 231 10.02 -1.13 28.66
C THR A 231 10.17 -2.43 27.88
N GLY A 232 9.28 -2.69 26.94
CA GLY A 232 9.29 -3.89 26.11
C GLY A 232 8.00 -4.10 25.37
N VAL A 233 7.83 -5.30 24.82
CA VAL A 233 6.63 -5.73 24.10
C VAL A 233 6.13 -7.07 24.61
N GLU A 234 4.80 -7.20 24.74
CA GLU A 234 4.15 -8.49 24.95
C GLU A 234 3.97 -9.16 23.60
N VAL A 235 4.43 -10.39 23.48
CA VAL A 235 4.41 -11.15 22.22
C VAL A 235 3.70 -12.48 22.40
N SER A 236 3.14 -13.03 21.32
CA SER A 236 2.70 -14.41 21.21
C SER A 236 3.56 -15.14 20.17
N HIS A 237 4.23 -16.19 20.56
CA HIS A 237 5.03 -17.06 19.70
C HIS A 237 4.76 -18.52 20.02
N GLY A 238 4.39 -19.32 19.02
CA GLY A 238 4.03 -20.74 19.21
C GLY A 238 2.89 -20.97 20.22
N GLY A 239 1.97 -20.00 20.38
CA GLY A 239 0.88 -20.04 21.35
C GLY A 239 1.27 -19.65 22.78
N VAL A 240 2.53 -19.31 23.03
CA VAL A 240 3.02 -18.85 24.34
C VAL A 240 3.10 -17.32 24.35
N VAL A 241 2.50 -16.71 25.37
CA VAL A 241 2.58 -15.27 25.62
C VAL A 241 3.75 -14.98 26.55
N SER A 242 4.61 -14.04 26.18
CA SER A 242 5.76 -13.62 26.97
C SER A 242 6.06 -12.14 26.74
N VAL A 243 6.95 -11.57 27.57
CA VAL A 243 7.44 -10.19 27.43
C VAL A 243 8.90 -10.22 26.99
N ILE A 244 9.22 -9.42 25.97
CA ILE A 244 10.60 -9.14 25.55
C ILE A 244 10.92 -7.71 25.96
N GLU A 245 11.97 -7.52 26.73
CA GLU A 245 12.41 -6.21 27.21
C GLU A 245 13.27 -5.49 26.19
N GLY A 246 13.12 -4.17 26.07
CA GLY A 246 13.92 -3.30 25.23
C GLY A 246 14.00 -1.88 25.76
N ASP A 247 15.06 -1.18 25.37
CA ASP A 247 15.27 0.22 25.77
C ASP A 247 14.52 1.19 24.86
N GLU A 248 14.44 0.87 23.57
CA GLU A 248 13.69 1.60 22.56
C GLU A 248 12.75 0.65 21.81
N ILE A 249 11.47 1.05 21.64
CA ILE A 249 10.46 0.28 20.93
C ILE A 249 10.01 1.07 19.71
N VAL A 250 10.22 0.53 18.51
CA VAL A 250 9.80 1.16 17.25
C VAL A 250 8.66 0.37 16.63
N LEU A 251 7.52 1.02 16.46
CA LEU A 251 6.36 0.42 15.78
C LEU A 251 6.42 0.70 14.28
N SER A 252 6.66 -0.33 13.50
CA SER A 252 6.66 -0.35 12.02
C SER A 252 5.72 -1.43 11.45
N ALA A 253 4.65 -1.73 12.20
CA ALA A 253 3.68 -2.77 11.87
C ALA A 253 2.65 -2.36 10.80
N GLY A 254 2.89 -1.25 10.11
CA GLY A 254 2.06 -0.72 9.03
C GLY A 254 0.86 0.09 9.50
N GLY A 255 0.18 0.74 8.54
CA GLY A 255 -0.87 1.73 8.82
C GLY A 255 -2.11 1.18 9.56
N VAL A 256 -2.32 -0.14 9.58
CA VAL A 256 -3.41 -0.76 10.34
C VAL A 256 -2.94 -1.22 11.73
N LYS A 257 -1.85 -1.97 11.81
CA LYS A 257 -1.44 -2.61 13.07
C LYS A 257 -0.67 -1.67 14.00
N SER A 258 0.07 -0.67 13.49
CA SER A 258 0.77 0.28 14.39
C SER A 258 -0.21 1.07 15.25
N PRO A 259 -1.24 1.75 14.71
CA PRO A 259 -2.24 2.42 15.57
C PRO A 259 -3.03 1.41 16.41
N HIS A 260 -3.33 0.22 15.92
CA HIS A 260 -3.99 -0.81 16.71
C HIS A 260 -3.16 -1.21 17.94
N ILE A 261 -1.85 -1.44 17.78
CA ILE A 261 -0.94 -1.74 18.89
C ILE A 261 -0.91 -0.57 19.89
N LEU A 262 -0.86 0.68 19.43
CA LEU A 262 -0.94 1.85 20.31
C LEU A 262 -2.23 1.85 21.12
N LEU A 263 -3.38 1.69 20.47
CA LEU A 263 -4.70 1.69 21.11
C LEU A 263 -4.82 0.58 22.18
N VAL A 264 -4.48 -0.66 21.87
CA VAL A 264 -4.55 -1.76 22.85
C VAL A 264 -3.50 -1.65 23.96
N SER A 265 -2.49 -0.80 23.77
CA SER A 265 -1.48 -0.47 24.78
C SER A 265 -1.86 0.69 25.70
N GLY A 266 -3.01 1.33 25.47
CA GLY A 266 -3.46 2.46 26.26
C GLY A 266 -3.01 3.84 25.73
N ILE A 267 -2.57 3.92 24.47
CA ILE A 267 -2.19 5.17 23.81
C ILE A 267 -3.22 5.48 22.72
N GLY A 268 -4.02 6.52 22.92
CA GLY A 268 -5.09 6.88 21.98
C GLY A 268 -6.14 7.78 22.60
N PRO A 269 -7.26 8.01 21.90
CA PRO A 269 -8.37 8.82 22.41
C PRO A 269 -8.93 8.22 23.72
N ARG A 270 -8.85 8.97 24.82
CA ARG A 270 -9.29 8.53 26.17
C ARG A 270 -10.66 7.88 26.16
N ALA A 271 -11.66 8.55 25.57
CA ALA A 271 -13.03 8.06 25.57
C ALA A 271 -13.18 6.71 24.87
N GLU A 272 -12.43 6.47 23.79
CA GLU A 272 -12.42 5.19 23.07
C GLU A 272 -11.76 4.09 23.91
N LEU A 273 -10.60 4.38 24.51
CA LEU A 273 -9.90 3.44 25.38
C LEU A 273 -10.74 3.00 26.57
N GLU A 274 -11.34 3.97 27.27
CA GLU A 274 -12.22 3.73 28.43
C GLU A 274 -13.46 2.90 28.04
N ALA A 275 -14.08 3.20 26.89
CA ALA A 275 -15.24 2.43 26.38
C ALA A 275 -14.92 0.95 26.14
N HIS A 276 -13.67 0.63 25.81
CA HIS A 276 -13.22 -0.78 25.63
C HIS A 276 -12.51 -1.37 26.87
N GLY A 277 -12.48 -0.65 28.00
CA GLY A 277 -11.84 -1.10 29.23
C GLY A 277 -10.32 -1.22 29.12
N VAL A 278 -9.68 -0.39 28.25
CA VAL A 278 -8.24 -0.29 28.12
C VAL A 278 -7.75 0.83 29.07
N PRO A 279 -6.83 0.52 30.01
CA PRO A 279 -6.24 1.55 30.88
C PRO A 279 -5.50 2.63 30.04
N VAL A 280 -5.81 3.91 30.29
CA VAL A 280 -5.19 5.01 29.57
C VAL A 280 -3.78 5.26 30.11
N VAL A 281 -2.76 5.07 29.25
CA VAL A 281 -1.36 5.43 29.51
C VAL A 281 -1.11 6.87 29.05
N VAL A 282 -1.49 7.18 27.81
CA VAL A 282 -1.40 8.52 27.22
C VAL A 282 -2.68 8.83 26.43
N ASP A 283 -3.31 9.96 26.75
CA ASP A 283 -4.43 10.48 25.95
C ASP A 283 -3.88 11.15 24.68
N LEU A 284 -4.05 10.48 23.53
CA LEU A 284 -3.50 10.90 22.25
C LEU A 284 -4.57 10.81 21.16
N PRO A 285 -5.38 11.87 20.98
CA PRO A 285 -6.57 11.84 20.12
C PRO A 285 -6.33 11.51 18.65
N GLY A 286 -5.12 11.77 18.14
CA GLY A 286 -4.76 11.53 16.73
C GLY A 286 -4.53 10.06 16.35
N VAL A 287 -4.37 9.16 17.33
CA VAL A 287 -4.12 7.74 17.04
C VAL A 287 -5.36 7.11 16.40
N GLY A 288 -5.16 6.50 15.23
CA GLY A 288 -6.22 5.87 14.44
C GLY A 288 -7.09 6.85 13.66
N LYS A 289 -6.84 8.16 13.72
CA LYS A 289 -7.73 9.18 13.12
C LYS A 289 -7.12 9.82 11.88
N GLY A 290 -8.00 10.15 10.92
CA GLY A 290 -7.65 10.99 9.78
C GLY A 290 -6.73 10.33 8.75
N PHE A 291 -6.70 9.00 8.66
CA PHE A 291 -5.90 8.36 7.63
C PHE A 291 -6.43 8.66 6.23
N SER A 292 -5.54 8.61 5.26
CA SER A 292 -5.85 8.68 3.83
C SER A 292 -5.40 7.42 3.11
N ASP A 293 -6.05 7.15 1.97
CA ASP A 293 -5.68 6.10 1.00
C ASP A 293 -6.37 6.44 -0.32
N HIS A 294 -5.84 5.99 -1.45
CA HIS A 294 -6.39 6.33 -2.76
C HIS A 294 -7.66 5.52 -3.07
N PRO A 295 -8.84 6.17 -3.24
CA PRO A 295 -9.98 5.51 -3.84
C PRO A 295 -9.67 5.15 -5.29
N GLU A 296 -9.97 3.91 -5.66
CA GLU A 296 -9.76 3.39 -7.01
C GLU A 296 -11.05 2.90 -7.63
N ILE A 297 -11.13 3.00 -8.94
CA ILE A 297 -12.21 2.41 -9.76
C ILE A 297 -11.58 1.65 -10.92
N ASN A 298 -12.07 0.45 -11.15
CA ASN A 298 -11.68 -0.36 -12.29
C ASN A 298 -12.61 -0.08 -13.47
N VAL A 299 -12.10 0.55 -14.53
CA VAL A 299 -12.81 0.72 -15.80
C VAL A 299 -12.46 -0.43 -16.73
N GLY A 300 -13.36 -1.41 -16.83
CA GLY A 300 -13.19 -2.60 -17.65
C GLY A 300 -13.50 -2.34 -19.12
N TRP A 301 -12.73 -2.98 -20.01
CA TRP A 301 -12.94 -2.90 -21.46
C TRP A 301 -12.58 -4.18 -22.18
N GLN A 302 -13.23 -4.47 -23.27
CA GLN A 302 -12.98 -5.63 -24.10
C GLN A 302 -12.14 -5.24 -25.33
N PRO A 303 -11.01 -5.94 -25.57
CA PRO A 303 -10.23 -5.74 -26.78
C PRO A 303 -10.91 -6.41 -28.01
N LYS A 304 -10.61 -5.92 -29.21
CA LYS A 304 -11.02 -6.53 -30.48
C LYS A 304 -10.28 -7.81 -30.82
N ARG A 305 -9.10 -8.00 -30.23
CA ARG A 305 -8.24 -9.17 -30.35
C ARG A 305 -7.66 -9.54 -29.00
N ASP A 306 -7.19 -10.75 -28.84
CA ASP A 306 -6.49 -11.13 -27.62
C ASP A 306 -5.20 -10.32 -27.46
N LEU A 307 -5.10 -9.61 -26.35
CA LEU A 307 -3.95 -8.79 -25.95
C LEU A 307 -3.29 -9.35 -24.68
N VAL A 308 -3.85 -10.41 -24.11
CA VAL A 308 -3.36 -10.95 -22.83
C VAL A 308 -2.10 -11.78 -23.07
N ASP A 309 -0.96 -11.20 -22.72
CA ASP A 309 0.31 -11.93 -22.69
C ASP A 309 0.57 -12.49 -21.30
N THR A 310 0.23 -13.75 -21.09
CA THR A 310 0.50 -14.47 -19.83
C THR A 310 1.97 -14.84 -19.64
N SER A 311 2.79 -14.77 -20.70
CA SER A 311 4.24 -14.99 -20.63
C SER A 311 4.99 -13.74 -20.12
N SER A 312 4.40 -12.57 -20.29
CA SER A 312 4.95 -11.32 -19.75
C SER A 312 5.08 -11.39 -18.22
N ARG A 313 6.21 -10.94 -17.71
CA ARG A 313 6.48 -10.82 -16.28
C ARG A 313 6.07 -9.46 -15.71
N GLN A 314 5.23 -8.72 -16.43
CA GLN A 314 4.74 -7.39 -16.10
C GLN A 314 3.22 -7.42 -15.93
N SER A 315 2.71 -6.60 -15.01
CA SER A 315 1.27 -6.35 -14.86
C SER A 315 0.85 -5.02 -15.45
N MET A 316 1.77 -4.07 -15.49
CA MET A 316 1.63 -2.70 -15.96
C MET A 316 2.94 -2.23 -16.58
N ALA A 317 2.92 -1.21 -17.42
CA ALA A 317 4.13 -0.69 -18.05
C ALA A 317 4.21 0.84 -18.04
N ASP A 318 3.07 1.51 -18.13
CA ASP A 318 2.94 2.98 -18.20
C ASP A 318 1.86 3.43 -17.22
N CYS A 319 1.90 4.70 -16.82
CA CYS A 319 0.81 5.36 -16.10
C CYS A 319 0.71 6.83 -16.48
N LEU A 320 -0.48 7.39 -16.36
CA LEU A 320 -0.75 8.82 -16.54
C LEU A 320 -1.09 9.42 -15.17
N ASN A 321 -0.35 10.45 -14.77
CA ASN A 321 -0.76 11.36 -13.71
C ASN A 321 -1.04 12.74 -14.30
N TRP A 322 -2.07 13.43 -13.81
CA TRP A 322 -2.35 14.81 -14.22
C TRP A 322 -3.03 15.58 -13.10
N THR A 323 -3.06 16.89 -13.23
CA THR A 323 -3.77 17.77 -12.30
C THR A 323 -5.22 17.89 -12.75
N SER A 324 -6.17 17.62 -11.85
CA SER A 324 -7.61 17.78 -12.11
C SER A 324 -7.96 19.21 -12.51
N VAL A 325 -9.04 19.38 -13.23
CA VAL A 325 -9.53 20.71 -13.63
C VAL A 325 -9.82 21.57 -12.40
N GLY A 326 -9.13 22.71 -12.29
CA GLY A 326 -9.21 23.58 -11.12
C GLY A 326 -8.49 23.05 -9.87
N GLY A 327 -7.74 21.93 -9.99
CA GLY A 327 -6.95 21.37 -8.91
C GLY A 327 -5.69 22.18 -8.62
N GLU A 328 -5.32 22.29 -7.35
CA GLU A 328 -4.10 22.99 -6.90
C GLU A 328 -2.91 22.05 -6.73
N THR A 329 -3.16 20.74 -6.68
CA THR A 329 -2.14 19.73 -6.41
C THR A 329 -1.70 19.02 -7.67
N ALA A 330 -0.42 19.11 -8.01
CA ALA A 330 0.12 18.50 -9.20
C ALA A 330 0.02 16.96 -9.15
N GLY A 331 -0.61 16.35 -10.16
CA GLY A 331 -0.71 14.90 -10.29
C GLY A 331 -1.68 14.24 -9.31
N ASP A 332 -2.75 14.92 -8.95
CA ASP A 332 -3.77 14.44 -8.01
C ASP A 332 -4.70 13.36 -8.58
N LEU A 333 -4.59 13.06 -9.87
CA LEU A 333 -5.31 11.98 -10.55
C LEU A 333 -4.33 11.00 -11.23
N GLU A 334 -4.72 9.72 -11.29
CA GLU A 334 -3.92 8.66 -11.93
C GLU A 334 -4.79 7.72 -12.75
N ILE A 335 -4.26 7.31 -13.91
CA ILE A 335 -4.75 6.18 -14.70
C ILE A 335 -3.60 5.20 -14.91
N LEU A 336 -3.84 3.94 -14.51
CA LEU A 336 -2.89 2.85 -14.64
C LEU A 336 -3.46 1.76 -15.55
N PRO A 337 -3.00 1.66 -16.82
CA PRO A 337 -3.45 0.63 -17.75
C PRO A 337 -2.86 -0.72 -17.39
N MET A 338 -3.72 -1.67 -17.02
CA MET A 338 -3.30 -3.04 -16.76
C MET A 338 -3.22 -3.81 -18.07
N ILE A 339 -2.11 -4.53 -18.26
CA ILE A 339 -1.88 -5.39 -19.45
C ILE A 339 -2.29 -6.85 -19.21
N LYS A 340 -2.80 -7.14 -18.01
CA LYS A 340 -3.37 -8.43 -17.62
C LYS A 340 -4.73 -8.24 -16.95
N PRO A 341 -5.67 -9.16 -17.17
CA PRO A 341 -6.96 -9.12 -16.47
C PRO A 341 -6.80 -9.23 -14.94
N THR A 342 -7.68 -8.55 -14.19
CA THR A 342 -7.66 -8.58 -12.71
C THR A 342 -7.73 -10.01 -12.16
N GLY A 343 -8.52 -10.89 -12.79
CA GLY A 343 -8.59 -12.30 -12.39
C GLY A 343 -7.24 -13.01 -12.49
N TYR A 344 -6.47 -12.74 -13.54
CA TYR A 344 -5.13 -13.28 -13.70
C TYR A 344 -4.16 -12.71 -12.67
N LEU A 345 -4.21 -11.41 -12.41
CA LEU A 345 -3.33 -10.75 -11.44
C LEU A 345 -3.47 -11.35 -10.03
N LEU A 346 -4.70 -11.71 -9.65
CA LEU A 346 -5.00 -12.29 -8.34
C LEU A 346 -4.75 -13.81 -8.25
N THR A 347 -4.83 -14.54 -9.37
CA THR A 347 -4.77 -16.02 -9.34
C THR A 347 -3.53 -16.61 -10.00
N GLY A 348 -2.81 -15.84 -10.82
CA GLY A 348 -1.68 -16.31 -11.61
C GLY A 348 -2.09 -17.30 -12.73
N SER A 349 -3.38 -17.41 -13.05
CA SER A 349 -3.89 -18.39 -14.01
C SER A 349 -5.02 -17.83 -14.88
N SER A 350 -4.97 -18.12 -16.16
CA SER A 350 -6.08 -17.88 -17.10
C SER A 350 -7.25 -18.84 -16.92
N GLN A 351 -7.09 -19.94 -16.14
CA GLN A 351 -8.12 -20.95 -15.84
C GLN A 351 -8.54 -20.88 -14.36
N SER A 352 -9.08 -19.76 -13.92
CA SER A 352 -9.22 -19.40 -12.51
C SER A 352 -10.28 -20.16 -11.70
N THR A 353 -11.08 -21.06 -12.28
CA THR A 353 -12.13 -21.77 -11.53
C THR A 353 -11.60 -22.87 -10.60
N GLY A 354 -10.40 -23.40 -10.82
CA GLY A 354 -9.83 -24.47 -9.99
C GLY A 354 -8.88 -24.00 -8.89
N SER A 355 -8.07 -22.97 -9.15
CA SER A 355 -7.00 -22.55 -8.23
C SER A 355 -7.50 -21.75 -7.02
N GLY A 356 -8.47 -20.86 -7.22
CA GLY A 356 -9.09 -20.09 -6.12
C GLY A 356 -9.89 -20.98 -5.15
N ILE A 357 -10.63 -21.97 -5.68
CA ILE A 357 -11.34 -22.96 -4.86
C ILE A 357 -10.36 -23.87 -4.13
N ALA A 358 -9.27 -24.29 -4.77
CA ALA A 358 -8.24 -25.12 -4.13
C ALA A 358 -7.48 -24.36 -3.02
N ALA A 359 -7.21 -23.07 -3.18
CA ALA A 359 -6.63 -22.22 -2.13
C ALA A 359 -7.62 -22.03 -0.97
N ALA A 360 -8.90 -21.76 -1.26
CA ALA A 360 -9.96 -21.63 -0.26
C ALA A 360 -10.16 -22.94 0.54
N LEU A 361 -10.05 -24.09 -0.09
CA LEU A 361 -10.15 -25.40 0.56
C LEU A 361 -8.94 -25.75 1.43
N ARG A 362 -7.76 -25.19 1.12
CA ARG A 362 -6.55 -25.39 1.95
C ARG A 362 -6.60 -24.61 3.27
N HIS A 363 -7.31 -23.48 3.32
CA HIS A 363 -7.41 -22.60 4.47
C HIS A 363 -8.88 -22.20 4.79
N PRO A 364 -9.75 -23.16 5.17
CA PRO A 364 -11.20 -22.95 5.22
C PRO A 364 -11.64 -21.86 6.21
N ARG A 365 -10.96 -21.70 7.34
CA ARG A 365 -11.31 -20.67 8.35
C ARG A 365 -10.98 -19.26 7.86
N ALA A 366 -9.80 -19.06 7.25
CA ALA A 366 -9.41 -17.79 6.67
C ALA A 366 -10.30 -17.41 5.48
N SER A 367 -10.64 -18.39 4.65
CA SER A 367 -11.55 -18.22 3.50
C SER A 367 -12.98 -17.87 3.91
N ILE A 368 -13.52 -18.47 4.97
CA ILE A 368 -14.84 -18.12 5.50
C ILE A 368 -14.86 -16.70 6.07
N HIS A 369 -13.78 -16.28 6.74
CA HIS A 369 -13.66 -14.91 7.24
C HIS A 369 -13.55 -13.91 6.09
N ALA A 370 -12.72 -14.19 5.09
CA ALA A 370 -12.56 -13.37 3.89
C ALA A 370 -13.86 -13.30 3.05
N MET A 371 -14.62 -14.38 2.94
CA MET A 371 -15.90 -14.41 2.21
C MET A 371 -16.99 -13.53 2.83
N ARG A 372 -16.92 -13.19 4.12
CA ARG A 372 -17.85 -12.24 4.75
C ARG A 372 -17.65 -10.79 4.25
N GLY A 373 -16.46 -10.48 3.73
CA GLY A 373 -16.11 -9.16 3.17
C GLY A 373 -16.24 -9.06 1.65
N VAL A 374 -16.53 -10.16 0.94
CA VAL A 374 -16.66 -10.15 -0.52
C VAL A 374 -18.14 -10.15 -0.90
N SER A 375 -18.58 -9.10 -1.61
CA SER A 375 -19.91 -9.08 -2.22
C SER A 375 -20.00 -10.22 -3.25
N LEU A 376 -20.98 -11.13 -3.07
CA LEU A 376 -21.26 -12.22 -4.03
C LEU A 376 -21.43 -11.66 -5.46
N ARG A 377 -22.04 -10.48 -5.61
CA ARG A 377 -22.20 -9.79 -6.90
C ARG A 377 -20.84 -9.47 -7.53
N ARG A 378 -19.89 -8.91 -6.77
CA ARG A 378 -18.52 -8.62 -7.26
C ARG A 378 -17.75 -9.88 -7.62
N PHE A 379 -17.88 -10.92 -6.84
CA PHE A 379 -17.27 -12.22 -7.15
C PHE A 379 -17.78 -12.79 -8.47
N PHE A 380 -19.11 -12.74 -8.72
CA PHE A 380 -19.69 -13.17 -9.99
C PHE A 380 -19.27 -12.26 -11.15
N GLN A 381 -19.20 -10.95 -10.95
CA GLN A 381 -18.72 -10.00 -11.98
C GLN A 381 -17.28 -10.30 -12.38
N GLN A 382 -16.39 -10.53 -11.41
CA GLN A 382 -14.99 -10.91 -11.69
C GLN A 382 -14.86 -12.23 -12.47
N ILE A 383 -15.77 -13.18 -12.27
CA ILE A 383 -15.79 -14.43 -13.04
C ILE A 383 -16.27 -14.19 -14.47
N VAL A 384 -17.31 -13.36 -14.67
CA VAL A 384 -17.90 -13.09 -15.98
C VAL A 384 -16.95 -12.26 -16.85
N HIS A 385 -16.21 -11.31 -16.25
CA HIS A 385 -15.31 -10.37 -16.94
C HIS A 385 -13.82 -10.73 -16.76
N ARG A 386 -13.52 -11.99 -16.51
CA ARG A 386 -12.16 -12.47 -16.19
C ARG A 386 -11.10 -12.21 -17.25
N ASP A 387 -11.52 -12.09 -18.52
CA ASP A 387 -10.63 -11.88 -19.67
C ASP A 387 -10.61 -10.42 -20.15
N ASP A 388 -11.39 -9.53 -19.49
CA ASP A 388 -11.44 -8.12 -19.82
C ASP A 388 -10.21 -7.41 -19.24
N LEU A 389 -9.63 -6.51 -20.02
CA LEU A 389 -8.58 -5.62 -19.53
C LEU A 389 -9.18 -4.47 -18.72
N THR A 390 -8.36 -3.88 -17.88
CA THR A 390 -8.82 -2.87 -16.92
C THR A 390 -7.87 -1.68 -16.89
N PHE A 391 -8.43 -0.48 -16.80
CA PHE A 391 -7.71 0.69 -16.35
C PHE A 391 -8.07 0.92 -14.87
N ILE A 392 -7.06 0.99 -14.01
CA ILE A 392 -7.22 1.42 -12.63
C ILE A 392 -7.19 2.94 -12.65
N VAL A 393 -8.22 3.55 -12.09
CA VAL A 393 -8.41 5.01 -12.06
C VAL A 393 -8.44 5.43 -10.60
N ALA A 394 -7.62 6.40 -10.21
CA ALA A 394 -7.47 6.78 -8.82
C ALA A 394 -7.44 8.29 -8.60
N VAL A 395 -7.98 8.73 -7.45
CA VAL A 395 -7.69 10.04 -6.88
C VAL A 395 -6.51 9.88 -5.92
N GLN A 396 -5.38 10.52 -6.26
CA GLN A 396 -4.12 10.37 -5.52
C GLN A 396 -4.04 11.25 -4.26
N GLN A 397 -4.89 12.27 -4.17
CA GLN A 397 -4.95 13.18 -3.03
C GLN A 397 -6.39 13.45 -2.63
N GLU A 398 -7.04 12.46 -2.08
CA GLU A 398 -8.42 12.56 -1.60
C GLU A 398 -8.52 13.50 -0.40
N THR A 399 -9.68 14.13 -0.25
CA THR A 399 -10.05 14.98 0.89
C THR A 399 -10.87 14.23 1.95
N SER A 400 -11.47 13.11 1.57
CA SER A 400 -12.11 12.17 2.49
C SER A 400 -11.09 11.59 3.47
N ARG A 401 -11.48 11.33 4.72
CA ARG A 401 -10.57 10.82 5.75
C ARG A 401 -11.18 9.63 6.47
N GLY A 402 -10.37 8.59 6.59
CA GLY A 402 -10.72 7.36 7.27
C GLY A 402 -10.35 7.36 8.76
N GLN A 403 -10.76 6.29 9.42
CA GLN A 403 -10.40 6.05 10.82
C GLN A 403 -10.20 4.57 11.11
N ILE A 404 -9.33 4.31 12.07
CA ILE A 404 -9.12 3.00 12.70
C ILE A 404 -9.55 3.14 14.16
N THR A 405 -10.45 2.26 14.60
CA THR A 405 -10.95 2.25 15.97
C THR A 405 -10.90 0.85 16.56
N LEU A 406 -10.90 0.75 17.89
CA LEU A 406 -10.98 -0.54 18.55
C LEU A 406 -12.35 -1.19 18.34
N ASP A 407 -12.35 -2.48 18.11
CA ASP A 407 -13.54 -3.34 18.20
C ASP A 407 -13.49 -4.18 19.49
N SER A 408 -12.29 -4.36 20.03
CA SER A 408 -12.03 -5.07 21.28
C SER A 408 -10.69 -4.65 21.89
N ARG A 409 -10.55 -4.81 23.21
CA ARG A 409 -9.25 -4.73 23.90
C ARG A 409 -8.34 -5.95 23.66
N ASP A 410 -8.87 -7.02 23.07
CA ASP A 410 -8.08 -8.19 22.70
C ASP A 410 -7.26 -7.88 21.46
N PRO A 411 -5.92 -7.89 21.52
CA PRO A 411 -5.04 -7.55 20.39
C PRO A 411 -5.12 -8.56 19.23
N GLU A 412 -5.76 -9.71 19.40
CA GLU A 412 -5.99 -10.69 18.34
C GLU A 412 -7.26 -10.40 17.53
N VAL A 413 -8.17 -9.59 18.07
CA VAL A 413 -9.34 -9.08 17.33
C VAL A 413 -8.86 -7.93 16.45
N GLN A 414 -9.20 -7.95 15.15
CA GLN A 414 -8.81 -6.85 14.27
C GLN A 414 -9.51 -5.54 14.67
N PRO A 415 -8.90 -4.37 14.39
CA PRO A 415 -9.58 -3.10 14.57
C PRO A 415 -10.65 -2.90 13.49
N ARG A 416 -11.59 -2.01 13.74
CA ARG A 416 -12.51 -1.49 12.73
C ARG A 416 -11.77 -0.51 11.83
N ILE A 417 -11.98 -0.60 10.50
CA ILE A 417 -11.32 0.20 9.48
C ILE A 417 -12.40 0.82 8.60
N ASP A 418 -12.61 2.13 8.71
CA ASP A 418 -13.60 2.87 7.93
C ASP A 418 -12.87 3.90 7.05
N TYR A 419 -13.04 3.81 5.72
CA TYR A 419 -12.32 4.64 4.75
C TYR A 419 -13.04 5.95 4.44
N HIS A 420 -14.37 5.96 4.43
CA HIS A 420 -15.20 7.14 4.07
C HIS A 420 -14.91 7.67 2.65
N TYR A 421 -14.64 6.79 1.70
CA TYR A 421 -14.32 7.18 0.32
C TYR A 421 -15.45 7.93 -0.38
N LEU A 422 -15.09 8.95 -1.15
CA LEU A 422 -15.98 9.81 -1.91
C LEU A 422 -17.05 10.53 -1.07
N ASP A 423 -16.84 10.71 0.23
CA ASP A 423 -17.75 11.46 1.10
C ASP A 423 -17.83 12.94 0.69
N THR A 424 -16.72 13.51 0.18
CA THR A 424 -16.68 14.89 -0.26
C THR A 424 -17.12 15.05 -1.73
N ALA A 425 -17.78 16.18 -2.05
CA ALA A 425 -18.12 16.52 -3.44
C ALA A 425 -16.86 16.65 -4.30
N HIS A 426 -15.79 17.22 -3.74
CA HIS A 426 -14.51 17.42 -4.42
C HIS A 426 -13.89 16.10 -4.89
N ASP A 427 -13.91 15.05 -4.05
CA ASP A 427 -13.39 13.73 -4.45
C ASP A 427 -14.24 13.09 -5.55
N ARG A 428 -15.59 13.25 -5.49
CA ARG A 428 -16.49 12.74 -6.53
C ARG A 428 -16.29 13.45 -7.88
N GLU A 429 -16.11 14.76 -7.88
CA GLU A 429 -15.87 15.55 -9.10
C GLU A 429 -14.58 15.09 -9.79
N ARG A 430 -13.50 14.94 -9.05
CA ARG A 430 -12.22 14.47 -9.58
C ARG A 430 -12.29 13.02 -10.07
N MET A 431 -12.98 12.15 -9.35
CA MET A 431 -13.14 10.76 -9.78
C MET A 431 -13.99 10.67 -11.07
N ARG A 432 -15.06 11.50 -11.22
CA ARG A 432 -15.82 11.59 -12.48
C ARG A 432 -14.95 12.05 -13.64
N GLU A 433 -14.12 13.08 -13.42
CA GLU A 433 -13.14 13.53 -14.43
C GLU A 433 -12.21 12.40 -14.84
N ALA A 434 -11.64 11.67 -13.88
CA ALA A 434 -10.71 10.59 -14.14
C ALA A 434 -11.36 9.42 -14.90
N VAL A 435 -12.60 9.04 -14.57
CA VAL A 435 -13.36 8.01 -15.29
C VAL A 435 -13.64 8.46 -16.73
N ARG A 436 -14.09 9.71 -16.93
CA ARG A 436 -14.38 10.25 -18.28
C ARG A 436 -13.11 10.37 -19.12
N THR A 437 -12.00 10.79 -18.54
CA THR A 437 -10.69 10.82 -19.21
C THR A 437 -10.26 9.43 -19.65
N THR A 438 -10.45 8.42 -18.81
CA THR A 438 -10.17 7.02 -19.16
C THR A 438 -10.98 6.55 -20.37
N VAL A 439 -12.25 6.88 -20.41
CA VAL A 439 -13.12 6.55 -21.55
C VAL A 439 -12.69 7.31 -22.80
N ALA A 440 -12.28 8.58 -22.69
CA ALA A 440 -11.75 9.37 -23.80
C ALA A 440 -10.47 8.73 -24.39
N ILE A 441 -9.55 8.24 -23.52
CA ILE A 441 -8.36 7.49 -23.94
C ILE A 441 -8.78 6.24 -24.73
N LEU A 442 -9.69 5.42 -24.21
CA LEU A 442 -10.16 4.20 -24.88
C LEU A 442 -10.87 4.46 -26.21
N ARG A 443 -11.50 5.62 -26.38
CA ARG A 443 -12.21 6.05 -27.59
C ARG A 443 -11.35 6.86 -28.55
N SER A 444 -10.08 7.10 -28.22
CA SER A 444 -9.14 7.81 -29.09
C SER A 444 -8.83 7.03 -30.36
N LYS A 445 -8.29 7.72 -31.36
CA LYS A 445 -7.84 7.10 -32.61
C LYS A 445 -6.76 6.05 -32.37
N ALA A 446 -5.88 6.26 -31.37
CA ALA A 446 -4.83 5.33 -31.04
C ALA A 446 -5.37 3.96 -30.56
N TYR A 447 -6.51 3.93 -29.89
CA TYR A 447 -7.17 2.70 -29.44
C TYR A 447 -8.15 2.10 -30.46
N GLU A 448 -8.48 2.78 -31.58
CA GLU A 448 -9.50 2.35 -32.53
C GLU A 448 -9.33 0.89 -32.97
N HIS A 449 -8.13 0.44 -33.20
CA HIS A 449 -7.82 -0.93 -33.63
C HIS A 449 -7.81 -1.98 -32.49
N LEU A 450 -7.79 -1.55 -31.22
CA LEU A 450 -7.76 -2.40 -30.05
C LEU A 450 -9.08 -2.43 -29.28
N TYR A 451 -9.71 -1.27 -29.09
CA TYR A 451 -10.91 -1.10 -28.28
C TYR A 451 -12.18 -1.61 -28.99
N ARG A 452 -12.93 -2.46 -28.31
CA ARG A 452 -14.23 -2.97 -28.78
C ARG A 452 -15.39 -2.28 -28.08
N ARG A 453 -15.43 -2.33 -26.75
CA ARG A 453 -16.48 -1.75 -25.91
C ARG A 453 -16.04 -1.66 -24.44
N LEU A 454 -16.71 -0.82 -23.68
CA LEU A 454 -16.67 -0.85 -22.21
C LEU A 454 -17.42 -2.08 -21.70
N THR A 455 -17.06 -2.54 -20.50
CA THR A 455 -17.64 -3.73 -19.88
C THR A 455 -18.97 -3.44 -19.19
N GLU A 456 -18.99 -2.49 -18.25
CA GLU A 456 -20.15 -2.21 -17.38
C GLU A 456 -20.59 -0.74 -17.41
N LEU A 457 -19.79 0.14 -17.99
CA LEU A 457 -20.07 1.57 -18.07
C LEU A 457 -20.73 1.90 -19.40
N THR A 458 -21.89 2.58 -19.38
CA THR A 458 -22.65 3.00 -20.58
C THR A 458 -22.59 4.50 -20.78
N ASP A 459 -22.97 4.99 -21.99
CA ASP A 459 -22.97 6.41 -22.27
C ASP A 459 -24.00 7.16 -21.42
N GLU A 460 -25.15 6.55 -21.13
CA GLU A 460 -26.17 7.14 -20.28
C GLU A 460 -25.66 7.37 -18.85
N ILE A 461 -24.80 6.47 -18.33
CA ILE A 461 -24.16 6.64 -17.01
C ILE A 461 -23.09 7.73 -17.08
N LEU A 462 -22.30 7.78 -18.15
CA LEU A 462 -21.22 8.77 -18.32
C LEU A 462 -21.74 10.21 -18.46
N ASP A 463 -22.90 10.38 -19.09
CA ASP A 463 -23.47 11.69 -19.38
C ASP A 463 -24.25 12.30 -18.20
N ASP A 464 -24.59 11.50 -17.17
CA ASP A 464 -25.28 11.93 -15.96
C ASP A 464 -24.39 11.81 -14.73
N ASP A 465 -24.08 12.94 -14.08
CA ASP A 465 -23.21 12.97 -12.88
C ASP A 465 -23.77 12.14 -11.73
N ALA A 466 -25.08 12.14 -11.50
CA ALA A 466 -25.70 11.40 -10.41
C ALA A 466 -25.67 9.88 -10.68
N ALA A 467 -25.94 9.47 -11.92
CA ALA A 467 -25.82 8.07 -12.33
C ALA A 467 -24.38 7.58 -12.23
N LEU A 468 -23.41 8.42 -12.63
CA LEU A 468 -21.99 8.11 -12.53
C LEU A 468 -21.54 8.01 -11.07
N ASP A 469 -21.99 8.88 -10.17
CA ASP A 469 -21.70 8.79 -8.73
C ASP A 469 -22.21 7.46 -8.15
N VAL A 470 -23.43 7.05 -8.47
CA VAL A 470 -23.99 5.76 -8.02
C VAL A 470 -23.16 4.60 -8.55
N TRP A 471 -22.78 4.66 -9.84
CA TRP A 471 -21.94 3.63 -10.45
C TRP A 471 -20.56 3.57 -9.77
N MET A 472 -19.89 4.71 -9.55
CA MET A 472 -18.60 4.82 -8.89
C MET A 472 -18.64 4.20 -7.50
N LEU A 473 -19.61 4.56 -6.66
CA LEU A 473 -19.77 4.00 -5.30
C LEU A 473 -19.94 2.48 -5.33
N GLY A 474 -20.61 1.93 -6.34
CA GLY A 474 -20.75 0.48 -6.53
C GLY A 474 -19.49 -0.23 -7.01
N HIS A 475 -18.49 0.49 -7.55
CA HIS A 475 -17.29 -0.06 -8.18
C HIS A 475 -15.99 0.33 -7.47
N LEU A 476 -16.09 0.95 -6.29
CA LEU A 476 -14.93 1.36 -5.50
C LEU A 476 -14.01 0.19 -5.14
N GLY A 477 -12.74 0.43 -5.28
CA GLY A 477 -11.60 -0.31 -4.75
C GLY A 477 -10.73 0.62 -3.91
N THR A 478 -9.54 0.16 -3.59
CA THR A 478 -8.51 0.94 -2.88
C THR A 478 -7.14 0.50 -3.34
N ALA A 479 -6.21 1.44 -3.48
CA ALA A 479 -4.78 1.16 -3.72
C ALA A 479 -4.12 0.44 -2.55
N ILE A 480 -4.77 0.41 -1.38
CA ILE A 480 -4.25 -0.21 -0.16
C ILE A 480 -2.95 0.50 0.31
N HIS A 481 -2.90 1.83 0.15
CA HIS A 481 -1.78 2.69 0.55
C HIS A 481 -2.05 3.44 1.86
N LEU A 482 -2.97 2.96 2.70
CA LEU A 482 -3.40 3.56 3.96
C LEU A 482 -2.23 4.17 4.74
N CYS A 483 -2.26 5.48 4.96
CA CYS A 483 -1.24 6.25 5.66
C CYS A 483 -1.87 7.33 6.56
N GLY A 484 -1.08 7.89 7.48
CA GLY A 484 -1.55 8.97 8.37
C GLY A 484 -2.35 8.51 9.60
N SER A 485 -2.55 7.20 9.81
CA SER A 485 -3.30 6.65 10.97
C SER A 485 -2.58 6.80 12.31
N ALA A 486 -1.31 7.20 12.30
CA ALA A 486 -0.50 7.62 13.43
C ALA A 486 0.38 8.79 12.95
N SER A 487 -0.27 9.90 12.61
CA SER A 487 0.37 11.06 12.00
C SER A 487 1.38 11.72 12.94
N PHE A 488 2.43 12.31 12.38
CA PHE A 488 3.40 13.10 13.11
C PHE A 488 3.14 14.61 12.91
N GLY A 489 3.65 15.41 13.84
CA GLY A 489 3.51 16.85 13.80
C GLY A 489 4.32 17.54 14.89
N PRO A 490 4.24 18.87 15.03
CA PRO A 490 4.94 19.62 16.06
C PRO A 490 4.60 19.15 17.48
N ALA A 491 5.57 19.20 18.37
CA ALA A 491 5.34 18.88 19.77
C ALA A 491 4.31 19.83 20.39
N GLY A 492 3.26 19.27 21.00
CA GLY A 492 2.20 20.03 21.64
C GLY A 492 0.97 20.28 20.77
N ASP A 493 0.97 19.86 19.51
CA ASP A 493 -0.24 19.83 18.68
C ASP A 493 -1.14 18.66 19.14
N PRO A 494 -2.41 18.91 19.51
CA PRO A 494 -3.32 17.86 19.96
C PRO A 494 -3.75 16.89 18.84
N GLY A 495 -3.55 17.23 17.56
CA GLY A 495 -3.91 16.40 16.42
C GLY A 495 -2.92 15.26 16.12
N PRO A 496 -1.60 15.50 16.07
CA PRO A 496 -0.61 14.48 15.74
C PRO A 496 -0.46 13.40 16.81
N SER A 497 -0.20 12.17 16.36
CA SER A 497 0.09 11.03 17.23
C SER A 497 1.55 10.92 17.63
N SER A 498 2.44 11.68 16.96
CA SER A 498 3.88 11.68 17.21
C SER A 498 4.51 13.05 16.90
N THR A 499 5.75 13.25 17.33
CA THR A 499 6.55 14.43 16.96
C THR A 499 7.15 14.29 15.55
N SER A 500 7.71 15.37 15.01
CA SER A 500 8.44 15.35 13.74
C SER A 500 9.62 14.39 13.68
N THR A 501 10.14 13.97 14.83
CA THR A 501 11.19 12.95 14.95
C THR A 501 10.67 11.52 15.09
N GLY A 502 9.33 11.34 15.06
CA GLY A 502 8.69 10.03 15.15
C GLY A 502 8.45 9.51 16.57
N ALA A 503 8.83 10.24 17.62
CA ALA A 503 8.48 9.90 19.00
C ALA A 503 7.03 10.26 19.29
N CYS A 504 6.31 9.47 20.11
CA CYS A 504 4.95 9.82 20.53
C CYS A 504 4.92 11.19 21.21
N SER A 505 3.96 12.07 20.82
CA SER A 505 3.90 13.47 21.25
C SER A 505 3.55 13.66 22.74
N GLY A 506 3.24 12.62 23.48
CA GLY A 506 2.98 12.63 24.91
C GLY A 506 4.19 12.19 25.74
N ARG A 507 5.35 12.86 25.62
CA ARG A 507 6.58 12.57 26.43
C ARG A 507 6.67 11.10 26.89
N LEU A 508 6.83 10.21 25.94
CA LEU A 508 7.34 8.88 26.20
C LEU A 508 8.86 9.03 26.04
N GLY A 509 9.53 9.33 27.15
CA GLY A 509 10.95 9.59 27.23
C GLY A 509 11.82 8.39 26.88
#